data_f72cf886a949e3cca4a4684d65679b1d
#
_entry.id   f72cf886a949e3cca4a4684d65679b1d
#
_cell.length_a   1.000
_cell.length_b   1.000
_cell.length_c   1.000
_cell.angle_alpha   90.00
_cell.angle_beta   90.00
_cell.angle_gamma   90.00
#
_symmetry.space_group_name_H-M   'P 1'
#
loop_
_entity.id
_entity.type
_entity.pdbx_description
1 polymer ?
#
loop_
_entity_poly.entity_id
_entity_poly.type
_entity_poly.pdbx_seq_one_letter_code
_entity_poly.pdbx_strand_id
1 'polypeptide(L)'
;MSLSGVFARAVALVGDAAIVWRRRQGDVKQQAVGTSPTIPTAKPQGAIPTLKMPTAKGWAPGQTPVAAPGLKVNAFASGLKHPRWVHTLPNGDVTVAESLSVPGTVRSIFDYAMVSTMRRAAAVGVSPNRITLLRDTDGDGVAETRETFLEGLRQPFGMAMLGDTFYVGNTDGVVAFPYTNGATRINAPGRKLTTYKPGGHWTRSLLPSVDGRKLFVGVGSLSNIAESGFQVEEGRACIYELDLATGGHRIFASGLRNPVGMAWEPQTGRLWTVVNERDGLGDETPPDYLTSVLDGGFYGWPYCYWGQTVDDRVPQDPAAVAKALMPDYALGGHTASLGLCWMPAGTLPGFPDGMVIGQHGSWNRSKLSGYKLAFVPFTNGRPSGPPRDILTGFLSPDEKESYGRPVGVTIGPGNCLLMADDVGDVIWRVTAA
;
A
#
# COMPACT_ATOMS: atom_id res chain seq x y z
N MET A 1 28.07 -24.25 28.71
CA MET A 1 28.05 -23.71 27.33
C MET A 1 27.23 -22.43 27.36
N SER A 2 27.78 -21.29 26.98
CA SER A 2 27.11 -20.02 27.12
C SER A 2 26.01 -19.87 26.06
N LEU A 3 24.88 -19.27 26.43
CA LEU A 3 23.73 -18.97 25.55
C LEU A 3 24.12 -18.23 24.25
N SER A 4 25.26 -17.51 24.27
CA SER A 4 25.80 -16.82 23.08
C SER A 4 26.32 -17.76 21.98
N GLY A 5 26.76 -18.97 22.30
CA GLY A 5 27.25 -19.95 21.31
C GLY A 5 26.13 -20.67 20.55
N VAL A 6 24.94 -20.80 21.16
CA VAL A 6 23.76 -21.39 20.52
C VAL A 6 23.08 -20.35 19.57
N PHE A 7 23.13 -19.09 19.94
CA PHE A 7 22.59 -17.99 19.13
C PHE A 7 23.36 -17.79 17.81
N ALA A 8 24.70 -17.84 17.88
CA ALA A 8 25.53 -17.67 16.68
C ALA A 8 25.34 -18.83 15.68
N ARG A 9 25.07 -20.06 16.17
CA ARG A 9 24.83 -21.23 15.30
C ARG A 9 23.42 -21.23 14.67
N ALA A 10 22.39 -20.75 15.38
CA ALA A 10 21.04 -20.66 14.83
C ALA A 10 20.94 -19.57 13.75
N VAL A 11 21.62 -18.44 13.94
CA VAL A 11 21.68 -17.35 12.94
C VAL A 11 22.52 -17.75 11.72
N ALA A 12 23.60 -18.51 11.93
CA ALA A 12 24.44 -19.04 10.83
C ALA A 12 23.67 -20.09 10.01
N LEU A 13 22.91 -20.99 10.65
CA LEU A 13 22.11 -22.01 9.96
C LEU A 13 20.97 -21.39 9.12
N VAL A 14 20.35 -20.29 9.56
CA VAL A 14 19.36 -19.56 8.77
C VAL A 14 20.02 -18.81 7.61
N GLY A 15 21.23 -18.26 7.83
CA GLY A 15 22.03 -17.62 6.78
C GLY A 15 22.49 -18.61 5.70
N ASP A 16 22.99 -19.78 6.10
CA ASP A 16 23.49 -20.80 5.18
C ASP A 16 22.36 -21.52 4.42
N ALA A 17 21.20 -21.76 5.05
CA ALA A 17 20.03 -22.31 4.38
C ALA A 17 19.50 -21.35 3.30
N ALA A 18 19.52 -20.05 3.54
CA ALA A 18 19.17 -19.02 2.55
C ALA A 18 20.16 -18.98 1.38
N ILE A 19 21.47 -19.22 1.64
CA ILE A 19 22.53 -19.23 0.62
C ILE A 19 22.45 -20.50 -0.25
N VAL A 20 22.14 -21.65 0.33
CA VAL A 20 21.99 -22.91 -0.44
C VAL A 20 20.75 -22.90 -1.32
N TRP A 21 19.69 -22.23 -0.90
CA TRP A 21 18.46 -22.10 -1.69
C TRP A 21 18.62 -21.10 -2.86
N ARG A 22 19.45 -20.05 -2.70
CA ARG A 22 19.78 -19.06 -3.75
C ARG A 22 20.34 -19.67 -5.04
N ARG A 23 20.98 -20.84 -4.99
CA ARG A 23 21.59 -21.48 -6.17
C ARG A 23 20.62 -22.29 -7.04
N ARG A 24 19.36 -22.47 -6.63
CA ARG A 24 18.39 -23.33 -7.34
C ARG A 24 17.28 -22.59 -8.10
N GLN A 25 17.11 -21.28 -7.89
CA GLN A 25 16.16 -20.50 -8.68
C GLN A 25 16.94 -19.61 -9.62
N GLY A 26 16.97 -20.01 -10.92
CA GLY A 26 17.48 -19.16 -11.99
C GLY A 26 16.67 -17.88 -12.16
N ASP A 27 17.15 -16.94 -12.95
CA ASP A 27 16.47 -15.67 -13.28
C ASP A 27 15.03 -15.93 -13.74
N VAL A 28 14.07 -15.87 -12.83
CA VAL A 28 12.66 -15.94 -13.17
C VAL A 28 12.26 -14.57 -13.71
N LYS A 29 12.05 -14.50 -15.03
CA LYS A 29 11.44 -13.31 -15.65
C LYS A 29 10.06 -13.12 -15.02
N GLN A 30 9.75 -11.90 -14.60
CA GLN A 30 8.44 -11.54 -14.08
C GLN A 30 7.40 -11.78 -15.18
N GLN A 31 6.63 -12.85 -15.05
CA GLN A 31 5.68 -13.30 -16.09
C GLN A 31 4.24 -12.87 -15.77
N ALA A 32 3.93 -12.68 -14.49
CA ALA A 32 2.59 -12.38 -14.03
C ALA A 32 2.30 -10.87 -14.03
N VAL A 33 2.36 -10.22 -15.20
CA VAL A 33 2.10 -8.79 -15.38
C VAL A 33 1.21 -8.54 -16.60
N GLY A 34 0.27 -7.60 -16.48
CA GLY A 34 -0.60 -7.16 -17.58
C GLY A 34 -2.02 -7.69 -17.49
N THR A 35 -2.79 -7.47 -18.56
CA THR A 35 -4.22 -7.86 -18.67
C THR A 35 -4.41 -9.35 -18.96
N SER A 36 -3.40 -10.03 -19.48
CA SER A 36 -3.43 -11.46 -19.81
C SER A 36 -2.15 -12.12 -19.34
N PRO A 37 -1.89 -12.15 -18.01
CA PRO A 37 -0.64 -12.68 -17.49
C PRO A 37 -0.61 -14.21 -17.57
N THR A 38 0.57 -14.76 -17.69
CA THR A 38 0.79 -16.17 -17.43
C THR A 38 1.07 -16.35 -15.93
N ILE A 39 0.14 -16.97 -15.21
CA ILE A 39 0.33 -17.24 -13.77
C ILE A 39 1.13 -18.52 -13.61
N PRO A 40 2.33 -18.48 -13.05
CA PRO A 40 3.11 -19.69 -12.80
C PRO A 40 2.40 -20.62 -11.81
N THR A 41 2.64 -21.92 -11.94
CA THR A 41 2.17 -22.88 -10.95
C THR A 41 2.69 -22.54 -9.56
N ALA A 42 1.81 -22.56 -8.58
CA ALA A 42 2.17 -22.30 -7.20
C ALA A 42 3.29 -23.23 -6.72
N LYS A 43 4.26 -22.69 -6.03
CA LYS A 43 5.35 -23.42 -5.36
C LYS A 43 5.26 -23.15 -3.87
N PRO A 44 4.40 -23.89 -3.13
CA PRO A 44 4.21 -23.69 -1.72
C PRO A 44 5.54 -23.68 -0.97
N GLN A 45 5.75 -22.64 -0.18
CA GLN A 45 6.93 -22.55 0.68
C GLN A 45 6.74 -23.49 1.87
N GLY A 46 7.83 -24.15 2.30
CA GLY A 46 7.81 -25.03 3.46
C GLY A 46 7.71 -24.26 4.80
N ALA A 47 8.06 -24.95 5.88
CA ALA A 47 8.04 -24.39 7.24
C ALA A 47 8.91 -23.12 7.41
N ILE A 48 9.90 -22.93 6.56
CA ILE A 48 10.72 -21.71 6.53
C ILE A 48 10.38 -20.94 5.25
N PRO A 49 9.63 -19.83 5.34
CA PRO A 49 9.30 -19.02 4.19
C PRO A 49 10.53 -18.28 3.67
N THR A 50 10.52 -17.94 2.38
CA THR A 50 11.52 -17.04 1.80
C THR A 50 11.38 -15.67 2.45
N LEU A 51 12.42 -15.22 3.14
CA LEU A 51 12.49 -13.91 3.80
C LEU A 51 13.65 -13.12 3.24
N LYS A 52 13.38 -11.99 2.61
CA LYS A 52 14.38 -11.04 2.15
C LYS A 52 13.88 -9.64 2.43
N MET A 53 14.28 -9.09 3.57
CA MET A 53 13.95 -7.73 3.97
C MET A 53 15.22 -6.87 3.94
N PRO A 54 15.30 -5.89 3.04
CA PRO A 54 16.43 -4.96 3.04
C PRO A 54 16.40 -4.12 4.33
N THR A 55 17.58 -3.76 4.81
CA THR A 55 17.71 -2.86 5.95
C THR A 55 17.33 -1.45 5.50
N ALA A 56 16.46 -0.80 6.25
CA ALA A 56 16.10 0.60 6.00
C ALA A 56 17.31 1.50 6.28
N LYS A 57 17.75 2.24 5.27
CA LYS A 57 18.88 3.15 5.33
C LYS A 57 18.48 4.61 5.19
N GLY A 58 17.41 4.88 4.41
CA GLY A 58 17.05 6.22 4.02
C GLY A 58 18.00 6.80 2.95
N TRP A 59 17.70 8.00 2.50
CA TRP A 59 18.44 8.72 1.47
C TRP A 59 19.63 9.48 2.08
N ALA A 60 20.78 9.41 1.44
CA ALA A 60 21.89 10.27 1.80
C ALA A 60 21.60 11.74 1.38
N PRO A 61 22.24 12.74 2.01
CA PRO A 61 22.09 14.13 1.60
C PRO A 61 22.32 14.32 0.09
N GLY A 62 21.36 14.92 -0.60
CA GLY A 62 21.41 15.15 -2.06
C GLY A 62 21.06 13.92 -2.92
N GLN A 63 20.84 12.75 -2.33
CA GLN A 63 20.39 11.58 -3.05
C GLN A 63 18.87 11.64 -3.27
N THR A 64 18.43 11.23 -4.46
CA THR A 64 17.00 11.16 -4.85
C THR A 64 16.70 9.86 -5.57
N PRO A 65 15.43 9.46 -5.68
CA PRO A 65 15.01 8.45 -6.63
C PRO A 65 15.41 8.81 -8.05
N VAL A 66 15.49 7.81 -8.92
CA VAL A 66 15.76 7.99 -10.35
C VAL A 66 14.43 8.21 -11.07
N ALA A 67 14.23 9.38 -11.64
CA ALA A 67 13.05 9.72 -12.43
C ALA A 67 13.17 9.18 -13.86
N ALA A 68 12.03 8.84 -14.47
CA ALA A 68 11.97 8.48 -15.88
C ALA A 68 12.46 9.63 -16.78
N PRO A 69 12.95 9.34 -18.00
CA PRO A 69 13.41 10.37 -18.93
C PRO A 69 12.35 11.45 -19.17
N GLY A 70 12.78 12.73 -19.15
CA GLY A 70 11.92 13.91 -19.30
C GLY A 70 11.19 14.32 -18.00
N LEU A 71 11.45 13.64 -16.89
CA LEU A 71 10.93 13.99 -15.58
C LEU A 71 12.06 14.41 -14.64
N LYS A 72 11.71 15.20 -13.65
CA LYS A 72 12.55 15.53 -12.49
C LYS A 72 11.85 15.19 -11.19
N VAL A 73 12.64 14.91 -10.16
CA VAL A 73 12.17 14.65 -8.80
C VAL A 73 12.91 15.51 -7.81
N ASN A 74 12.18 16.11 -6.87
CA ASN A 74 12.72 16.80 -5.71
C ASN A 74 11.95 16.44 -4.46
N ALA A 75 12.55 16.63 -3.29
CA ALA A 75 11.85 16.52 -2.03
C ALA A 75 10.88 17.71 -1.88
N PHE A 76 9.57 17.43 -1.77
CA PHE A 76 8.56 18.42 -1.39
C PHE A 76 8.65 18.72 0.11
N ALA A 77 8.87 17.70 0.94
CA ALA A 77 9.16 17.83 2.37
C ALA A 77 9.99 16.63 2.84
N SER A 78 11.00 16.89 3.70
CA SER A 78 11.87 15.86 4.27
C SER A 78 11.81 15.84 5.80
N GLY A 79 12.32 14.78 6.44
CA GLY A 79 12.38 14.64 7.90
C GLY A 79 11.00 14.50 8.54
N LEU A 80 10.03 13.94 7.83
CA LEU A 80 8.78 13.46 8.37
C LEU A 80 9.04 12.21 9.25
N LYS A 81 8.02 11.61 9.82
CA LYS A 81 8.16 10.37 10.58
C LYS A 81 7.27 9.30 9.99
N HIS A 82 7.85 8.48 9.13
CA HIS A 82 7.18 7.37 8.47
C HIS A 82 5.89 7.79 7.75
N PRO A 83 5.98 8.71 6.75
CA PRO A 83 4.83 9.18 5.98
C PRO A 83 4.23 8.04 5.17
N ARG A 84 2.94 7.76 5.39
CA ARG A 84 2.26 6.63 4.76
C ARG A 84 1.27 7.04 3.68
N TRP A 85 0.51 8.09 3.92
CA TRP A 85 -0.50 8.53 2.97
C TRP A 85 -0.39 10.03 2.76
N VAL A 86 -0.65 10.46 1.55
CA VAL A 86 -0.61 11.86 1.15
C VAL A 86 -1.95 12.22 0.50
N HIS A 87 -2.48 13.39 0.84
CA HIS A 87 -3.74 13.89 0.31
C HIS A 87 -3.66 15.40 0.09
N THR A 88 -4.04 15.86 -1.10
CA THR A 88 -4.07 17.28 -1.44
C THR A 88 -5.46 17.85 -1.12
N LEU A 89 -5.49 18.90 -0.31
CA LEU A 89 -6.70 19.64 0.01
C LEU A 89 -7.12 20.56 -1.16
N PRO A 90 -8.40 20.97 -1.25
CA PRO A 90 -8.87 21.83 -2.34
C PRO A 90 -8.15 23.17 -2.46
N ASN A 91 -7.57 23.67 -1.37
CA ASN A 91 -6.79 24.92 -1.35
C ASN A 91 -5.31 24.74 -1.74
N GLY A 92 -4.89 23.53 -2.10
CA GLY A 92 -3.52 23.19 -2.45
C GLY A 92 -2.63 22.74 -1.29
N ASP A 93 -3.08 22.84 -0.04
CA ASP A 93 -2.33 22.27 1.09
C ASP A 93 -2.23 20.75 0.94
N VAL A 94 -1.17 20.18 1.47
CA VAL A 94 -0.92 18.74 1.43
C VAL A 94 -0.94 18.18 2.85
N THR A 95 -1.79 17.20 3.10
CA THR A 95 -1.84 16.48 4.37
C THR A 95 -1.15 15.13 4.26
N VAL A 96 -0.38 14.77 5.28
CA VAL A 96 0.44 13.55 5.33
C VAL A 96 0.10 12.76 6.58
N ALA A 97 -0.38 11.53 6.43
CA ALA A 97 -0.56 10.63 7.55
C ALA A 97 0.79 9.98 7.93
N GLU A 98 1.26 10.27 9.12
CA GLU A 98 2.46 9.69 9.70
C GLU A 98 2.06 8.58 10.67
N SER A 99 2.32 7.33 10.29
CA SER A 99 1.89 6.16 11.05
C SER A 99 2.74 4.93 10.72
N LEU A 100 2.84 4.02 11.68
CA LEU A 100 3.66 2.82 11.57
C LEU A 100 2.91 1.62 12.12
N SER A 101 3.19 0.43 11.60
CA SER A 101 2.70 -0.82 12.15
C SER A 101 3.28 -1.05 13.55
N VAL A 102 2.43 -1.42 14.49
CA VAL A 102 2.86 -1.74 15.87
C VAL A 102 3.22 -3.22 15.93
N PRO A 103 4.37 -3.58 16.54
CA PRO A 103 4.75 -4.97 16.69
C PRO A 103 3.68 -5.78 17.43
N GLY A 104 3.41 -6.98 16.94
CA GLY A 104 2.59 -7.96 17.65
C GLY A 104 3.25 -8.45 18.95
N THR A 105 2.51 -9.21 19.75
CA THR A 105 3.02 -9.80 20.98
C THR A 105 4.10 -10.84 20.65
N VAL A 106 5.30 -10.66 21.21
CA VAL A 106 6.39 -11.61 21.09
C VAL A 106 6.18 -12.76 22.09
N ARG A 107 5.95 -13.97 21.59
CA ARG A 107 5.69 -15.17 22.39
C ARG A 107 6.78 -16.24 22.24
N SER A 108 7.66 -16.10 21.25
CA SER A 108 8.71 -17.06 20.93
C SER A 108 10.00 -16.38 20.48
N ILE A 109 11.11 -17.13 20.46
CA ILE A 109 12.40 -16.69 19.90
C ILE A 109 12.24 -16.35 18.40
N PHE A 110 11.39 -17.09 17.69
CA PHE A 110 11.09 -16.83 16.29
C PHE A 110 10.37 -15.48 16.10
N ASP A 111 9.36 -15.18 16.92
CA ASP A 111 8.68 -13.87 16.89
C ASP A 111 9.67 -12.74 17.18
N TYR A 112 10.57 -12.94 18.14
CA TYR A 112 11.61 -11.94 18.44
C TYR A 112 12.53 -11.68 17.25
N ALA A 113 13.00 -12.73 16.59
CA ALA A 113 13.85 -12.61 15.40
C ALA A 113 13.11 -11.93 14.24
N MET A 114 11.83 -12.27 14.02
CA MET A 114 10.98 -11.65 13.01
C MET A 114 10.76 -10.16 13.30
N VAL A 115 10.33 -9.80 14.50
CA VAL A 115 10.12 -8.39 14.91
C VAL A 115 11.43 -7.60 14.82
N SER A 116 12.57 -8.19 15.20
CA SER A 116 13.88 -7.55 15.06
C SER A 116 14.23 -7.28 13.59
N THR A 117 13.94 -8.22 12.69
CA THR A 117 14.15 -8.05 11.26
C THR A 117 13.21 -6.97 10.68
N MET A 118 11.94 -6.99 11.09
CA MET A 118 10.95 -5.97 10.68
C MET A 118 11.34 -4.56 11.19
N ARG A 119 11.90 -4.45 12.39
CA ARG A 119 12.43 -3.16 12.91
C ARG A 119 13.59 -2.63 12.09
N ARG A 120 14.54 -3.51 11.68
CA ARG A 120 15.65 -3.11 10.80
C ARG A 120 15.18 -2.65 9.43
N ALA A 121 14.08 -3.20 8.95
CA ALA A 121 13.42 -2.78 7.70
C ALA A 121 12.48 -1.58 7.89
N ALA A 122 12.43 -0.95 9.07
CA ALA A 122 11.48 0.10 9.45
C ALA A 122 10.01 -0.27 9.20
N ALA A 123 9.66 -1.56 9.21
CA ALA A 123 8.31 -2.03 8.95
C ALA A 123 7.41 -2.03 10.20
N VAL A 124 7.99 -2.00 11.41
CA VAL A 124 7.27 -1.94 12.69
C VAL A 124 8.01 -1.09 13.72
N GLY A 125 7.25 -0.43 14.59
CA GLY A 125 7.82 0.43 15.64
C GLY A 125 6.77 1.18 16.43
N VAL A 126 7.15 2.35 16.93
CA VAL A 126 6.23 3.29 17.60
C VAL A 126 5.60 4.17 16.52
N SER A 127 4.28 4.11 16.41
CA SER A 127 3.54 4.90 15.43
C SER A 127 3.46 6.37 15.85
N PRO A 128 3.78 7.33 14.96
CA PRO A 128 3.62 8.77 15.25
C PRO A 128 2.18 9.19 15.51
N ASN A 129 1.20 8.51 14.89
CA ASN A 129 -0.24 8.70 15.12
C ASN A 129 -0.73 10.13 14.90
N ARG A 130 -0.24 10.80 13.85
CA ARG A 130 -0.58 12.19 13.52
C ARG A 130 -0.79 12.39 12.03
N ILE A 131 -1.37 13.52 11.70
CA ILE A 131 -1.40 14.08 10.34
C ILE A 131 -0.64 15.40 10.38
N THR A 132 0.29 15.57 9.43
CA THR A 132 1.06 16.80 9.23
C THR A 132 0.50 17.52 8.02
N LEU A 133 0.32 18.83 8.11
CA LEU A 133 0.01 19.71 6.99
C LEU A 133 1.31 20.33 6.47
N LEU A 134 1.42 20.32 5.15
CA LEU A 134 2.49 20.92 4.38
C LEU A 134 1.90 21.95 3.43
N ARG A 135 2.55 23.12 3.31
CA ARG A 135 2.17 24.18 2.36
C ARG A 135 3.41 24.75 1.71
N ASP A 136 3.40 24.74 0.39
CA ASP A 136 4.35 25.46 -0.46
C ASP A 136 3.76 26.86 -0.67
N THR A 137 4.40 27.88 -0.06
CA THR A 137 3.86 29.23 -0.01
C THR A 137 4.33 30.11 -1.15
N ASP A 138 5.48 29.81 -1.74
CA ASP A 138 6.09 30.59 -2.82
C ASP A 138 6.03 29.89 -4.19
N GLY A 139 5.56 28.62 -4.22
CA GLY A 139 5.34 27.84 -5.44
C GLY A 139 6.60 27.24 -6.03
N ASP A 140 7.70 27.14 -5.27
CA ASP A 140 8.96 26.57 -5.75
C ASP A 140 8.98 25.04 -5.78
N GLY A 141 7.99 24.42 -5.14
CA GLY A 141 7.83 22.96 -5.07
C GLY A 141 8.50 22.31 -3.85
N VAL A 142 8.78 23.12 -2.82
CA VAL A 142 9.20 22.71 -1.48
C VAL A 142 8.23 23.31 -0.47
N ALA A 143 7.84 22.59 0.54
CA ALA A 143 6.92 23.07 1.57
C ALA A 143 7.69 23.79 2.69
N GLU A 144 7.49 25.11 2.85
CA GLU A 144 8.05 25.92 3.95
C GLU A 144 7.22 25.78 5.22
N THR A 145 5.89 25.70 5.08
CA THR A 145 5.00 25.50 6.23
C THR A 145 4.86 24.03 6.52
N ARG A 146 5.11 23.69 7.79
CA ARG A 146 4.95 22.34 8.31
C ARG A 146 4.33 22.39 9.70
N GLU A 147 3.08 21.96 9.82
CA GLU A 147 2.31 22.03 11.05
C GLU A 147 1.70 20.67 11.41
N THR A 148 1.56 20.41 12.70
CA THR A 148 0.77 19.27 13.19
C THR A 148 -0.70 19.56 12.96
N PHE A 149 -1.31 18.96 11.95
CA PHE A 149 -2.70 19.19 11.56
C PHE A 149 -3.68 18.47 12.50
N LEU A 150 -3.41 17.21 12.81
CA LEU A 150 -4.15 16.39 13.77
C LEU A 150 -3.19 15.47 14.52
N GLU A 151 -3.44 15.26 15.79
CA GLU A 151 -2.67 14.34 16.64
C GLU A 151 -3.59 13.47 17.52
N GLY A 152 -3.02 12.50 18.25
CA GLY A 152 -3.81 11.60 19.10
C GLY A 152 -4.66 10.60 18.33
N LEU A 153 -4.33 10.37 17.06
CA LEU A 153 -5.01 9.42 16.18
C LEU A 153 -4.56 7.98 16.50
N ARG A 154 -5.17 7.00 15.84
CA ARG A 154 -4.80 5.60 16.01
C ARG A 154 -4.38 4.99 14.68
N GLN A 155 -3.08 5.01 14.38
CA GLN A 155 -2.53 4.56 13.09
C GLN A 155 -3.34 5.14 11.91
N PRO A 156 -3.39 6.47 11.73
CA PRO A 156 -4.11 7.09 10.63
C PRO A 156 -3.52 6.68 9.29
N PHE A 157 -4.37 6.52 8.28
CA PHE A 157 -3.93 6.17 6.93
C PHE A 157 -4.70 6.97 5.87
N GLY A 158 -5.90 6.53 5.48
CA GLY A 158 -6.71 7.22 4.49
C GLY A 158 -7.20 8.58 5.00
N MET A 159 -7.25 9.54 4.09
CA MET A 159 -7.77 10.88 4.34
C MET A 159 -8.71 11.26 3.19
N ALA A 160 -9.73 12.03 3.50
CA ALA A 160 -10.64 12.60 2.52
C ALA A 160 -11.19 13.93 3.00
N MET A 161 -11.44 14.85 2.08
CA MET A 161 -12.10 16.12 2.35
C MET A 161 -13.42 16.20 1.58
N LEU A 162 -14.52 16.49 2.28
CA LEU A 162 -15.84 16.72 1.67
C LEU A 162 -16.52 17.91 2.35
N GLY A 163 -16.76 18.97 1.59
CA GLY A 163 -17.28 20.21 2.15
C GLY A 163 -16.35 20.73 3.26
N ASP A 164 -16.89 21.00 4.45
CA ASP A 164 -16.16 21.47 5.62
C ASP A 164 -15.81 20.32 6.59
N THR A 165 -15.73 19.08 6.11
CA THR A 165 -15.44 17.93 6.93
C THR A 165 -14.22 17.16 6.43
N PHE A 166 -13.25 16.99 7.30
CA PHE A 166 -12.05 16.17 7.06
C PHE A 166 -12.22 14.80 7.69
N TYR A 167 -12.09 13.76 6.89
CA TYR A 167 -12.25 12.36 7.31
C TYR A 167 -10.92 11.67 7.42
N VAL A 168 -10.76 10.88 8.48
CA VAL A 168 -9.53 10.09 8.75
C VAL A 168 -9.89 8.63 8.95
N GLY A 169 -9.27 7.75 8.18
CA GLY A 169 -9.30 6.30 8.36
C GLY A 169 -8.25 5.88 9.39
N ASN A 170 -8.65 5.71 10.64
CA ASN A 170 -7.84 5.08 11.68
C ASN A 170 -7.95 3.56 11.61
N THR A 171 -6.97 2.82 12.15
CA THR A 171 -7.01 1.33 12.15
C THR A 171 -8.30 0.76 12.75
N ASP A 172 -8.95 1.47 13.65
CA ASP A 172 -10.15 1.04 14.38
C ASP A 172 -11.45 1.74 13.94
N GLY A 173 -11.44 2.51 12.86
CA GLY A 173 -12.65 3.15 12.33
C GLY A 173 -12.40 4.44 11.57
N VAL A 174 -13.47 5.04 11.07
CA VAL A 174 -13.45 6.35 10.41
C VAL A 174 -13.88 7.43 11.41
N VAL A 175 -13.13 8.53 11.42
CA VAL A 175 -13.42 9.71 12.26
C VAL A 175 -13.57 10.94 11.36
N ALA A 176 -14.61 11.74 11.61
CA ALA A 176 -14.89 12.99 10.93
C ALA A 176 -14.54 14.18 11.83
N PHE A 177 -13.87 15.16 11.27
CA PHE A 177 -13.46 16.40 11.95
C PHE A 177 -14.00 17.62 11.20
N PRO A 178 -14.57 18.62 11.88
CA PRO A 178 -14.88 19.89 11.22
C PRO A 178 -13.58 20.60 10.82
N TYR A 179 -13.54 21.10 9.59
CA TYR A 179 -12.37 21.79 9.04
C TYR A 179 -12.76 23.16 8.47
N THR A 180 -11.99 24.16 8.79
CA THR A 180 -12.09 25.48 8.17
C THR A 180 -11.02 25.62 7.09
N ASN A 181 -11.42 25.99 5.88
CA ASN A 181 -10.51 26.12 4.76
C ASN A 181 -9.35 27.08 5.09
N GLY A 182 -8.12 26.62 4.81
CA GLY A 182 -6.88 27.35 5.10
C GLY A 182 -6.35 27.21 6.53
N ALA A 183 -7.11 26.57 7.44
CA ALA A 183 -6.59 26.27 8.78
C ALA A 183 -5.45 25.24 8.71
N THR A 184 -4.38 25.52 9.45
CA THR A 184 -3.20 24.63 9.52
C THR A 184 -3.30 23.59 10.63
N ARG A 185 -4.35 23.64 11.46
CA ARG A 185 -4.62 22.73 12.58
C ARG A 185 -6.11 22.57 12.79
N ILE A 186 -6.52 21.37 13.15
CA ILE A 186 -7.88 21.08 13.65
C ILE A 186 -7.80 20.81 15.14
N ASN A 187 -8.47 21.65 15.95
CA ASN A 187 -8.54 21.51 17.42
C ASN A 187 -9.88 20.94 17.89
N ALA A 188 -10.87 20.89 17.02
CA ALA A 188 -12.18 20.36 17.36
C ALA A 188 -12.13 18.84 17.55
N PRO A 189 -12.92 18.28 18.48
CA PRO A 189 -13.00 16.84 18.68
C PRO A 189 -13.59 16.15 17.46
N GLY A 190 -13.03 14.97 17.11
CA GLY A 190 -13.54 14.15 16.03
C GLY A 190 -14.78 13.35 16.43
N ARG A 191 -15.71 13.18 15.49
CA ARG A 191 -16.87 12.31 15.61
C ARG A 191 -16.59 10.96 14.92
N LYS A 192 -16.56 9.87 15.71
CA LYS A 192 -16.39 8.51 15.15
C LYS A 192 -17.63 8.09 14.38
N LEU A 193 -17.45 7.65 13.12
CA LEU A 193 -18.53 7.24 12.23
C LEU A 193 -18.69 5.72 12.20
N THR A 194 -17.59 4.98 12.22
CA THR A 194 -17.58 3.51 12.15
C THR A 194 -16.57 2.93 13.13
N THR A 195 -16.70 1.63 13.40
CA THR A 195 -15.72 0.86 14.19
C THR A 195 -15.32 -0.37 13.42
N TYR A 196 -14.02 -0.61 13.30
CA TYR A 196 -13.43 -1.82 12.71
C TYR A 196 -12.54 -2.54 13.72
N LYS A 197 -12.40 -3.85 13.60
CA LYS A 197 -11.44 -4.62 14.39
C LYS A 197 -10.01 -4.24 13.95
N PRO A 198 -9.14 -3.78 14.85
CA PRO A 198 -7.75 -3.47 14.52
C PRO A 198 -6.92 -4.75 14.32
N GLY A 199 -5.66 -4.60 13.84
CA GLY A 199 -4.71 -5.69 13.64
C GLY A 199 -4.66 -6.19 12.20
N GLY A 200 -3.72 -7.12 11.93
CA GLY A 200 -3.44 -7.61 10.58
C GLY A 200 -3.08 -6.51 9.61
N HIS A 201 -3.74 -6.46 8.46
CA HIS A 201 -3.67 -5.31 7.56
C HIS A 201 -4.44 -4.15 8.20
N TRP A 202 -3.70 -3.27 8.84
CA TRP A 202 -4.22 -2.21 9.72
C TRP A 202 -4.66 -0.94 8.99
N THR A 203 -4.31 -0.78 7.73
CA THR A 203 -4.64 0.41 6.94
C THR A 203 -6.14 0.51 6.64
N ARG A 204 -6.66 1.74 6.65
CA ARG A 204 -8.04 2.07 6.25
C ARG A 204 -7.96 3.21 5.25
N SER A 205 -7.85 2.88 3.97
CA SER A 205 -7.90 3.87 2.90
C SER A 205 -9.32 4.41 2.75
N LEU A 206 -9.44 5.65 2.33
CA LEU A 206 -10.71 6.33 2.11
C LEU A 206 -10.79 6.83 0.68
N LEU A 207 -11.96 6.68 0.06
CA LEU A 207 -12.29 7.30 -1.22
C LEU A 207 -13.73 7.84 -1.16
N PRO A 208 -13.95 9.16 -1.31
CA PRO A 208 -15.28 9.72 -1.42
C PRO A 208 -15.98 9.25 -2.69
N SER A 209 -17.31 9.06 -2.63
CA SER A 209 -18.11 8.94 -3.85
C SER A 209 -18.10 10.26 -4.64
N VAL A 210 -18.31 10.17 -5.93
CA VAL A 210 -18.29 11.35 -6.83
C VAL A 210 -19.34 12.39 -6.43
N ASP A 211 -20.48 11.95 -5.90
CA ASP A 211 -21.56 12.82 -5.41
C ASP A 211 -21.35 13.32 -3.96
N GLY A 212 -20.27 12.92 -3.31
CA GLY A 212 -19.91 13.33 -1.96
C GLY A 212 -20.80 12.78 -0.83
N ARG A 213 -21.71 11.83 -1.12
CA ARG A 213 -22.65 11.30 -0.12
C ARG A 213 -22.12 10.10 0.65
N LYS A 214 -21.11 9.44 0.10
CA LYS A 214 -20.58 8.18 0.64
C LYS A 214 -19.07 8.21 0.75
N LEU A 215 -18.54 7.34 1.62
CA LEU A 215 -17.12 6.99 1.68
C LEU A 215 -16.94 5.49 1.42
N PHE A 216 -16.01 5.16 0.54
CA PHE A 216 -15.51 3.80 0.40
C PHE A 216 -14.31 3.60 1.32
N VAL A 217 -14.30 2.48 2.05
CA VAL A 217 -13.26 2.18 3.06
C VAL A 217 -12.65 0.83 2.78
N GLY A 218 -11.35 0.80 2.46
CA GLY A 218 -10.60 -0.45 2.30
C GLY A 218 -10.25 -1.07 3.66
N VAL A 219 -10.57 -2.35 3.84
CA VAL A 219 -10.30 -3.12 5.06
C VAL A 219 -9.65 -4.45 4.69
N GLY A 220 -8.34 -4.57 4.89
CA GLY A 220 -7.62 -5.80 4.59
C GLY A 220 -7.85 -6.92 5.60
N SER A 221 -7.43 -8.14 5.25
CA SER A 221 -7.54 -9.35 6.10
C SER A 221 -6.76 -9.21 7.40
N LEU A 222 -7.11 -10.02 8.40
CA LEU A 222 -6.34 -10.14 9.64
C LEU A 222 -5.07 -10.98 9.42
N SER A 223 -5.20 -12.04 8.63
CA SER A 223 -4.19 -13.07 8.43
C SER A 223 -3.82 -13.24 6.94
N ASN A 224 -2.88 -14.14 6.65
CA ASN A 224 -2.43 -14.38 5.28
C ASN A 224 -3.46 -15.17 4.45
N ILE A 225 -3.98 -16.27 5.02
CA ILE A 225 -4.87 -17.24 4.37
C ILE A 225 -6.05 -17.66 5.25
N ALA A 226 -6.52 -16.82 6.14
CA ALA A 226 -7.51 -17.13 7.18
C ALA A 226 -7.04 -18.24 8.15
N GLU A 227 -5.73 -18.41 8.36
CA GLU A 227 -5.16 -19.42 9.26
C GLU A 227 -5.54 -19.23 10.73
N SER A 228 -6.04 -18.05 11.10
CA SER A 228 -6.58 -17.76 12.44
C SER A 228 -8.07 -18.08 12.56
N GLY A 229 -8.68 -18.64 11.50
CA GLY A 229 -10.10 -19.00 11.41
C GLY A 229 -10.95 -17.93 10.71
N PHE A 230 -12.01 -18.36 10.02
CA PHE A 230 -12.88 -17.47 9.25
C PHE A 230 -13.65 -16.47 10.12
N GLN A 231 -13.96 -16.80 11.36
CA GLN A 231 -14.71 -15.92 12.27
C GLN A 231 -13.94 -14.62 12.60
N VAL A 232 -12.60 -14.65 12.65
CA VAL A 232 -11.80 -13.45 12.91
C VAL A 232 -11.68 -12.57 11.66
N GLU A 233 -11.93 -13.13 10.48
CA GLU A 233 -11.93 -12.45 9.19
C GLU A 233 -13.30 -11.83 8.82
N GLU A 234 -14.33 -12.07 9.63
CA GLU A 234 -15.65 -11.48 9.40
C GLU A 234 -15.57 -9.93 9.34
N GLY A 235 -16.07 -9.35 8.24
CA GLY A 235 -15.99 -7.92 7.97
C GLY A 235 -14.60 -7.44 7.56
N ARG A 236 -13.74 -8.34 7.06
CA ARG A 236 -12.39 -8.03 6.57
C ARG A 236 -12.22 -8.50 5.11
N ALA A 237 -11.06 -8.20 4.52
CA ALA A 237 -10.75 -8.49 3.11
C ALA A 237 -11.83 -7.96 2.16
N CYS A 238 -12.22 -6.68 2.37
CA CYS A 238 -13.37 -6.08 1.70
C CYS A 238 -13.22 -4.57 1.56
N ILE A 239 -14.08 -3.98 0.75
CA ILE A 239 -14.33 -2.55 0.68
C ILE A 239 -15.73 -2.30 1.23
N TYR A 240 -15.86 -1.41 2.21
CA TYR A 240 -17.13 -0.92 2.71
C TYR A 240 -17.59 0.32 1.96
N GLU A 241 -18.91 0.45 1.84
CA GLU A 241 -19.61 1.68 1.49
C GLU A 241 -20.27 2.23 2.75
N LEU A 242 -19.88 3.44 3.16
CA LEU A 242 -20.42 4.17 4.31
C LEU A 242 -21.27 5.33 3.81
N ASP A 243 -22.54 5.36 4.18
CA ASP A 243 -23.45 6.49 3.95
C ASP A 243 -23.19 7.59 4.98
N LEU A 244 -22.83 8.80 4.53
CA LEU A 244 -22.44 9.90 5.41
C LEU A 244 -23.60 10.59 6.11
N ALA A 245 -24.80 10.50 5.56
CA ALA A 245 -26.00 11.10 6.16
C ALA A 245 -26.56 10.24 7.28
N THR A 246 -26.60 8.92 7.09
CA THR A 246 -27.21 7.97 8.02
C THR A 246 -26.18 7.30 8.96
N GLY A 247 -24.92 7.25 8.57
CA GLY A 247 -23.87 6.46 9.24
C GLY A 247 -23.98 4.94 8.99
N GLY A 248 -24.96 4.52 8.18
CA GLY A 248 -25.12 3.12 7.76
C GLY A 248 -23.96 2.68 6.87
N HIS A 249 -23.49 1.45 7.03
CA HIS A 249 -22.43 0.90 6.19
C HIS A 249 -22.71 -0.55 5.82
N ARG A 250 -22.26 -0.93 4.62
CA ARG A 250 -22.38 -2.29 4.07
C ARG A 250 -21.07 -2.70 3.40
N ILE A 251 -20.87 -3.99 3.22
CA ILE A 251 -19.80 -4.47 2.37
C ILE A 251 -20.20 -4.19 0.91
N PHE A 252 -19.37 -3.40 0.22
CA PHE A 252 -19.52 -3.10 -1.20
C PHE A 252 -18.95 -4.22 -2.07
N ALA A 253 -17.72 -4.70 -1.72
CA ALA A 253 -17.08 -5.82 -2.39
C ALA A 253 -16.24 -6.62 -1.40
N SER A 254 -16.05 -7.91 -1.63
CA SER A 254 -15.37 -8.83 -0.72
C SER A 254 -14.39 -9.76 -1.44
N GLY A 255 -13.62 -10.54 -0.67
CA GLY A 255 -12.61 -11.43 -1.22
C GLY A 255 -11.37 -10.71 -1.76
N LEU A 256 -11.18 -9.46 -1.40
CA LEU A 256 -10.04 -8.61 -1.69
C LEU A 256 -9.08 -8.70 -0.50
N ARG A 257 -8.05 -9.56 -0.56
CA ARG A 257 -7.20 -9.83 0.62
C ARG A 257 -6.73 -8.58 1.35
N ASN A 258 -6.13 -7.64 0.65
CA ASN A 258 -5.74 -6.36 1.21
C ASN A 258 -5.92 -5.24 0.17
N PRO A 259 -7.14 -4.70 0.01
CA PRO A 259 -7.41 -3.56 -0.85
C PRO A 259 -6.89 -2.30 -0.15
N VAL A 260 -5.99 -1.56 -0.79
CA VAL A 260 -5.38 -0.38 -0.19
C VAL A 260 -5.72 0.87 -0.99
N GLY A 261 -4.98 1.19 -2.03
CA GLY A 261 -5.25 2.35 -2.87
C GLY A 261 -6.56 2.19 -3.61
N MET A 262 -7.37 3.25 -3.63
CA MET A 262 -8.62 3.33 -4.37
C MET A 262 -8.64 4.63 -5.18
N ALA A 263 -9.18 4.56 -6.40
CA ALA A 263 -9.35 5.72 -7.27
C ALA A 263 -10.57 5.55 -8.18
N TRP A 264 -11.18 6.65 -8.57
CA TRP A 264 -12.18 6.66 -9.64
C TRP A 264 -11.48 6.73 -11.00
N GLU A 265 -11.92 5.90 -11.92
CA GLU A 265 -11.62 6.06 -13.33
C GLU A 265 -12.71 6.98 -13.93
N PRO A 266 -12.36 8.17 -14.42
CA PRO A 266 -13.33 9.23 -14.68
C PRO A 266 -14.20 8.99 -15.91
N GLN A 267 -13.76 8.20 -16.91
CA GLN A 267 -14.48 7.98 -18.14
C GLN A 267 -15.71 7.07 -17.93
N THR A 268 -15.56 6.03 -17.12
CA THR A 268 -16.64 5.07 -16.84
C THR A 268 -17.26 5.27 -15.46
N GLY A 269 -16.67 6.09 -14.60
CA GLY A 269 -17.10 6.28 -13.21
C GLY A 269 -16.89 5.06 -12.34
N ARG A 270 -16.01 4.11 -12.73
CA ARG A 270 -15.76 2.89 -11.97
C ARG A 270 -14.75 3.13 -10.86
N LEU A 271 -15.03 2.51 -9.71
CA LEU A 271 -14.05 2.37 -8.63
C LEU A 271 -12.97 1.37 -9.03
N TRP A 272 -11.71 1.73 -8.82
CA TRP A 272 -10.56 0.85 -8.99
C TRP A 272 -9.80 0.73 -7.68
N THR A 273 -9.15 -0.42 -7.46
CA THR A 273 -8.30 -0.67 -6.30
C THR A 273 -7.07 -1.50 -6.66
N VAL A 274 -6.01 -1.33 -5.89
CA VAL A 274 -4.86 -2.25 -5.86
C VAL A 274 -4.99 -3.18 -4.67
N VAL A 275 -4.67 -4.46 -4.89
CA VAL A 275 -4.80 -5.51 -3.88
C VAL A 275 -3.47 -6.24 -3.72
N ASN A 276 -3.04 -6.36 -2.47
CA ASN A 276 -1.91 -7.21 -2.14
C ASN A 276 -2.39 -8.62 -1.83
N GLU A 277 -1.91 -9.56 -2.60
CA GLU A 277 -2.26 -10.95 -2.48
C GLU A 277 -1.46 -11.69 -1.41
N ARG A 278 -1.82 -12.94 -1.18
CA ARG A 278 -1.26 -13.80 -0.15
C ARG A 278 0.20 -14.20 -0.40
N ASP A 279 0.91 -14.46 0.68
CA ASP A 279 2.29 -14.93 0.66
C ASP A 279 2.39 -16.46 0.68
N GLY A 280 3.58 -16.99 0.35
CA GLY A 280 3.95 -18.38 0.59
C GLY A 280 3.60 -19.37 -0.54
N LEU A 281 3.32 -18.89 -1.77
CA LEU A 281 3.12 -19.73 -2.96
C LEU A 281 4.27 -19.61 -3.98
N GLY A 282 5.37 -19.00 -3.60
CA GLY A 282 6.54 -18.75 -4.45
C GLY A 282 6.69 -17.29 -4.85
N ASP A 283 7.73 -16.99 -5.63
CA ASP A 283 8.12 -15.61 -5.95
C ASP A 283 7.13 -14.87 -6.87
N GLU A 284 6.44 -15.58 -7.76
CA GLU A 284 5.58 -14.99 -8.78
C GLU A 284 4.08 -15.25 -8.57
N THR A 285 3.71 -16.05 -7.56
CA THR A 285 2.33 -16.51 -7.36
C THR A 285 1.85 -16.30 -5.94
N PRO A 286 0.62 -15.76 -5.78
CA PRO A 286 -0.18 -15.05 -6.79
C PRO A 286 0.36 -13.65 -7.06
N PRO A 287 0.04 -13.04 -8.21
CA PRO A 287 0.37 -11.64 -8.44
C PRO A 287 -0.52 -10.71 -7.60
N ASP A 288 0.05 -9.62 -7.12
CA ASP A 288 -0.74 -8.45 -6.73
C ASP A 288 -1.47 -7.90 -7.97
N TYR A 289 -2.58 -7.20 -7.80
CA TYR A 289 -3.36 -6.77 -8.94
C TYR A 289 -4.02 -5.39 -8.78
N LEU A 290 -4.34 -4.80 -9.94
CA LEU A 290 -5.19 -3.62 -10.10
C LEU A 290 -6.50 -4.10 -10.71
N THR A 291 -7.65 -3.75 -10.12
CA THR A 291 -8.96 -4.19 -10.61
C THR A 291 -10.06 -3.14 -10.43
N SER A 292 -11.00 -3.15 -11.35
CA SER A 292 -12.28 -2.47 -11.17
C SER A 292 -13.12 -3.20 -10.12
N VAL A 293 -13.85 -2.44 -9.29
CA VAL A 293 -14.61 -3.00 -8.17
C VAL A 293 -16.11 -2.91 -8.48
N LEU A 294 -16.76 -4.06 -8.45
CA LEU A 294 -18.21 -4.18 -8.68
C LEU A 294 -18.96 -4.25 -7.35
N ASP A 295 -20.12 -3.60 -7.29
CA ASP A 295 -21.03 -3.73 -6.16
C ASP A 295 -21.50 -5.20 -6.01
N GLY A 296 -21.35 -5.75 -4.80
CA GLY A 296 -21.61 -7.17 -4.53
C GLY A 296 -20.54 -8.12 -5.08
N GLY A 297 -19.45 -7.61 -5.68
CA GLY A 297 -18.36 -8.42 -6.25
C GLY A 297 -17.60 -9.22 -5.20
N PHE A 298 -17.20 -10.45 -5.56
CA PHE A 298 -16.32 -11.31 -4.77
C PHE A 298 -15.05 -11.64 -5.58
N TYR A 299 -13.86 -11.42 -4.99
CA TYR A 299 -12.57 -11.51 -5.69
C TYR A 299 -11.69 -12.69 -5.25
N GLY A 300 -12.26 -13.65 -4.52
CA GLY A 300 -11.71 -14.99 -4.32
C GLY A 300 -11.12 -15.26 -2.95
N TRP A 301 -10.40 -14.33 -2.31
CA TRP A 301 -9.78 -14.59 -1.02
C TRP A 301 -10.83 -14.96 0.05
N PRO A 302 -10.61 -15.99 0.91
CA PRO A 302 -9.40 -16.81 1.01
C PRO A 302 -9.41 -18.09 0.17
N TYR A 303 -10.47 -18.41 -0.55
CA TYR A 303 -10.70 -19.73 -1.21
C TYR A 303 -9.91 -19.90 -2.51
N CYS A 304 -9.68 -18.82 -3.22
CA CYS A 304 -8.98 -18.82 -4.50
C CYS A 304 -8.31 -17.45 -4.74
N TYR A 305 -7.42 -17.40 -5.71
CA TYR A 305 -6.71 -16.20 -6.16
C TYR A 305 -6.72 -16.11 -7.67
N TRP A 306 -6.45 -14.94 -8.21
CA TRP A 306 -6.44 -14.65 -9.65
C TRP A 306 -7.61 -15.34 -10.37
N GLY A 307 -8.82 -14.89 -10.10
CA GLY A 307 -10.07 -15.52 -10.51
C GLY A 307 -10.35 -16.78 -9.71
N GLN A 308 -10.50 -17.93 -10.38
CA GLN A 308 -10.94 -19.19 -9.77
C GLN A 308 -9.80 -20.18 -9.53
N THR A 309 -8.54 -19.73 -9.44
CA THR A 309 -7.43 -20.61 -9.09
C THR A 309 -7.52 -20.97 -7.61
N VAL A 310 -7.88 -22.20 -7.32
CA VAL A 310 -8.13 -22.71 -5.96
C VAL A 310 -6.87 -22.63 -5.09
N ASP A 311 -7.00 -22.10 -3.87
CA ASP A 311 -5.99 -22.25 -2.81
C ASP A 311 -6.38 -23.45 -1.92
N ASP A 312 -5.77 -24.59 -2.15
CA ASP A 312 -6.07 -25.87 -1.49
C ASP A 312 -5.66 -25.93 -0.01
N ARG A 313 -5.02 -24.87 0.50
CA ARG A 313 -4.56 -24.80 1.90
C ARG A 313 -5.60 -24.23 2.87
N VAL A 314 -6.78 -23.90 2.39
CA VAL A 314 -7.91 -23.45 3.21
C VAL A 314 -9.10 -24.39 3.03
N PRO A 315 -10.00 -24.53 4.02
CA PRO A 315 -11.27 -25.21 3.82
C PRO A 315 -12.04 -24.59 2.64
N GLN A 316 -12.45 -25.42 1.68
CA GLN A 316 -12.99 -24.95 0.42
C GLN A 316 -14.50 -24.68 0.47
N ASP A 317 -14.91 -23.65 -0.29
CA ASP A 317 -16.28 -23.36 -0.66
C ASP A 317 -16.39 -23.28 -2.19
N PRO A 318 -16.76 -24.36 -2.88
CA PRO A 318 -16.87 -24.36 -4.34
C PRO A 318 -17.88 -23.33 -4.89
N ALA A 319 -18.92 -22.98 -4.12
CA ALA A 319 -19.90 -21.99 -4.53
C ALA A 319 -19.31 -20.56 -4.48
N ALA A 320 -18.44 -20.29 -3.51
CA ALA A 320 -17.68 -19.04 -3.45
C ALA A 320 -16.65 -18.97 -4.59
N VAL A 321 -15.89 -20.04 -4.83
CA VAL A 321 -14.92 -20.10 -5.94
C VAL A 321 -15.61 -19.83 -7.29
N ALA A 322 -16.78 -20.44 -7.54
CA ALA A 322 -17.52 -20.24 -8.79
C ALA A 322 -17.98 -18.78 -9.01
N LYS A 323 -18.12 -17.98 -7.95
CA LYS A 323 -18.50 -16.56 -8.01
C LYS A 323 -17.31 -15.61 -8.11
N ALA A 324 -16.09 -16.11 -7.91
CA ALA A 324 -14.90 -15.27 -7.88
C ALA A 324 -14.67 -14.57 -9.22
N LEU A 325 -14.53 -13.25 -9.16
CA LEU A 325 -14.26 -12.40 -10.32
C LEU A 325 -12.78 -12.44 -10.67
N MET A 326 -12.48 -12.39 -11.96
CA MET A 326 -11.12 -12.25 -12.48
C MET A 326 -10.67 -10.80 -12.31
N PRO A 327 -9.51 -10.53 -11.68
CA PRO A 327 -8.90 -9.20 -11.69
C PRO A 327 -8.55 -8.70 -13.08
N ASP A 328 -8.59 -7.38 -13.30
CA ASP A 328 -8.38 -6.78 -14.62
C ASP A 328 -6.90 -6.73 -15.06
N TYR A 329 -5.95 -6.60 -14.10
CA TYR A 329 -4.54 -6.37 -14.42
C TYR A 329 -3.59 -6.89 -13.32
N ALA A 330 -2.70 -7.79 -13.67
CA ALA A 330 -1.66 -8.29 -12.77
C ALA A 330 -0.49 -7.30 -12.67
N LEU A 331 0.00 -7.08 -11.47
CA LEU A 331 1.09 -6.16 -11.14
C LEU A 331 2.43 -6.87 -10.85
N GLY A 332 2.43 -8.20 -10.88
CA GLY A 332 3.56 -9.05 -10.50
C GLY A 332 3.50 -9.57 -9.07
N GLY A 333 4.28 -10.61 -8.78
CA GLY A 333 4.30 -11.25 -7.46
C GLY A 333 4.89 -10.34 -6.40
N HIS A 334 4.17 -10.19 -5.27
CA HIS A 334 4.64 -9.53 -4.05
C HIS A 334 5.12 -8.08 -4.21
N THR A 335 4.55 -7.30 -5.13
CA THR A 335 4.96 -5.90 -5.35
C THR A 335 4.59 -4.99 -4.19
N ALA A 336 3.68 -5.43 -3.31
CA ALA A 336 3.08 -4.65 -2.24
C ALA A 336 2.56 -3.31 -2.76
N SER A 337 1.67 -3.36 -3.76
CA SER A 337 1.04 -2.19 -4.36
C SER A 337 0.07 -1.56 -3.37
N LEU A 338 0.41 -0.38 -2.83
CA LEU A 338 -0.33 0.31 -1.77
C LEU A 338 -1.02 1.58 -2.25
N GLY A 339 -0.28 2.53 -2.82
CA GLY A 339 -0.83 3.79 -3.31
C GLY A 339 -1.52 3.61 -4.66
N LEU A 340 -2.60 4.36 -4.89
CA LEU A 340 -3.28 4.45 -6.18
C LEU A 340 -3.86 5.85 -6.35
N CYS A 341 -3.59 6.49 -7.49
CA CYS A 341 -4.33 7.65 -7.93
C CYS A 341 -4.50 7.65 -9.45
N TRP A 342 -5.59 8.25 -9.93
CA TRP A 342 -5.76 8.56 -11.33
C TRP A 342 -4.85 9.72 -11.72
N MET A 343 -4.15 9.59 -12.82
CA MET A 343 -3.33 10.65 -13.41
C MET A 343 -3.87 10.98 -14.82
N PRO A 344 -4.43 12.18 -15.01
CA PRO A 344 -4.85 12.64 -16.34
C PRO A 344 -3.65 12.83 -17.28
N ALA A 345 -3.88 12.64 -18.56
CA ALA A 345 -2.91 13.02 -19.59
C ALA A 345 -2.51 14.50 -19.43
N GLY A 346 -1.23 14.80 -19.65
CA GLY A 346 -0.70 16.15 -19.47
C GLY A 346 -0.18 16.49 -18.08
N THR A 347 -0.39 15.64 -17.07
CA THR A 347 0.24 15.78 -15.75
C THR A 347 1.76 15.58 -15.84
N LEU A 348 2.18 14.51 -16.48
CA LEU A 348 3.60 14.24 -16.76
C LEU A 348 3.82 14.06 -18.27
N PRO A 349 4.88 14.66 -18.85
CA PRO A 349 5.15 14.54 -20.27
C PRO A 349 5.38 13.09 -20.69
N GLY A 350 4.74 12.70 -21.80
CA GLY A 350 4.84 11.36 -22.35
C GLY A 350 4.01 10.29 -21.64
N PHE A 351 3.23 10.65 -20.61
CA PHE A 351 2.30 9.75 -19.93
C PHE A 351 0.85 10.08 -20.35
N PRO A 352 0.09 9.11 -20.88
CA PRO A 352 -1.34 9.28 -21.17
C PRO A 352 -2.17 9.21 -19.88
N ASP A 353 -3.51 9.18 -20.01
CA ASP A 353 -4.41 8.83 -18.91
C ASP A 353 -4.06 7.47 -18.32
N GLY A 354 -4.14 7.34 -16.99
CA GLY A 354 -3.87 6.07 -16.33
C GLY A 354 -3.81 6.13 -14.82
N MET A 355 -3.38 5.02 -14.23
CA MET A 355 -3.25 4.86 -12.80
C MET A 355 -1.78 4.88 -12.38
N VAL A 356 -1.46 5.70 -11.39
CA VAL A 356 -0.16 5.71 -10.70
C VAL A 356 -0.25 4.83 -9.48
N ILE A 357 0.77 3.99 -9.26
CA ILE A 357 0.79 2.97 -8.22
C ILE A 357 2.08 3.07 -7.41
N GLY A 358 1.95 3.31 -6.11
CA GLY A 358 3.07 3.21 -5.17
C GLY A 358 3.30 1.75 -4.80
N GLN A 359 4.39 1.15 -5.29
CA GLN A 359 4.78 -0.22 -4.98
C GLN A 359 5.81 -0.24 -3.85
N HIS A 360 5.35 -0.60 -2.66
CA HIS A 360 6.13 -0.59 -1.42
C HIS A 360 7.26 -1.63 -1.40
N GLY A 361 7.10 -2.70 -2.15
CA GLY A 361 8.12 -3.72 -2.37
C GLY A 361 8.01 -4.96 -1.49
N SER A 362 8.50 -6.06 -2.05
CA SER A 362 8.39 -7.41 -1.52
C SER A 362 9.27 -7.68 -0.29
N TRP A 363 8.88 -8.69 0.49
CA TRP A 363 9.67 -9.29 1.55
C TRP A 363 9.69 -10.83 1.48
N ASN A 364 8.67 -11.44 0.85
CA ASN A 364 8.50 -12.90 0.71
C ASN A 364 8.92 -13.37 -0.70
N ARG A 365 10.12 -12.96 -1.13
CA ARG A 365 10.62 -13.21 -2.47
C ARG A 365 12.15 -13.32 -2.48
N SER A 366 12.71 -14.19 -3.34
CA SER A 366 14.16 -14.38 -3.46
C SER A 366 14.86 -13.20 -4.16
N LYS A 367 14.26 -12.67 -5.22
CA LYS A 367 14.63 -11.40 -5.87
C LYS A 367 13.54 -10.38 -5.60
N LEU A 368 13.90 -9.25 -5.03
CA LEU A 368 12.92 -8.24 -4.65
C LEU A 368 12.16 -7.67 -5.86
N SER A 369 10.89 -7.35 -5.67
CA SER A 369 10.00 -6.72 -6.65
C SER A 369 9.29 -5.51 -6.04
N GLY A 370 8.71 -4.64 -6.86
CA GLY A 370 8.17 -3.37 -6.40
C GLY A 370 9.30 -2.37 -6.15
N TYR A 371 9.27 -1.63 -5.02
CA TYR A 371 10.21 -0.57 -4.67
C TYR A 371 10.30 0.49 -5.78
N LYS A 372 9.15 0.92 -6.28
CA LYS A 372 9.07 1.87 -7.38
C LYS A 372 7.73 2.59 -7.42
N LEU A 373 7.69 3.69 -8.13
CA LEU A 373 6.46 4.33 -8.55
C LEU A 373 6.16 3.90 -9.97
N ALA A 374 5.08 3.14 -10.15
CA ALA A 374 4.68 2.56 -11.43
C ALA A 374 3.45 3.28 -11.99
N PHE A 375 3.28 3.20 -13.30
CA PHE A 375 2.14 3.74 -14.04
C PHE A 375 1.55 2.67 -14.95
N VAL A 376 0.25 2.50 -14.94
CA VAL A 376 -0.51 1.64 -15.86
C VAL A 376 -1.35 2.54 -16.77
N PRO A 377 -1.11 2.52 -18.11
CA PRO A 377 -1.88 3.34 -19.04
C PRO A 377 -3.30 2.82 -19.18
N PHE A 378 -4.25 3.74 -19.41
CA PHE A 378 -5.65 3.43 -19.63
C PHE A 378 -6.14 3.97 -20.97
N THR A 379 -7.05 3.25 -21.58
CA THR A 379 -7.78 3.66 -22.79
C THR A 379 -9.20 3.11 -22.69
N ASN A 380 -10.20 3.94 -22.96
CA ASN A 380 -11.61 3.55 -22.87
C ASN A 380 -11.97 2.94 -21.50
N GLY A 381 -11.44 3.54 -20.42
CA GLY A 381 -11.73 3.13 -19.04
C GLY A 381 -11.10 1.80 -18.60
N ARG A 382 -10.10 1.28 -19.34
CA ARG A 382 -9.42 0.02 -19.04
C ARG A 382 -7.91 0.11 -19.19
N PRO A 383 -7.13 -0.70 -18.46
CA PRO A 383 -5.70 -0.85 -18.68
C PRO A 383 -5.39 -1.22 -20.14
N SER A 384 -4.43 -0.53 -20.77
CA SER A 384 -4.20 -0.62 -22.22
C SER A 384 -2.78 -0.95 -22.65
N GLY A 385 -1.88 -1.24 -21.71
CA GLY A 385 -0.50 -1.54 -22.05
C GLY A 385 0.34 -2.05 -20.88
N PRO A 386 1.64 -2.27 -21.10
CA PRO A 386 2.55 -2.67 -20.04
C PRO A 386 2.73 -1.54 -19.01
N PRO A 387 3.07 -1.88 -17.74
CA PRO A 387 3.36 -0.86 -16.75
C PRO A 387 4.65 -0.13 -17.11
N ARG A 388 4.73 1.16 -16.76
CA ARG A 388 5.88 2.03 -16.95
C ARG A 388 6.37 2.54 -15.60
N ASP A 389 7.66 2.64 -15.43
CA ASP A 389 8.24 3.18 -14.20
C ASP A 389 8.30 4.71 -14.28
N ILE A 390 7.83 5.38 -13.22
CA ILE A 390 7.96 6.84 -13.02
C ILE A 390 9.18 7.14 -12.16
N LEU A 391 9.33 6.43 -11.03
CA LEU A 391 10.49 6.52 -10.13
C LEU A 391 11.02 5.13 -9.80
N THR A 392 12.36 5.00 -9.79
CA THR A 392 13.10 3.80 -9.42
C THR A 392 14.27 4.16 -8.50
N GLY A 393 15.16 3.20 -8.19
CA GLY A 393 16.37 3.46 -7.41
C GLY A 393 16.18 3.45 -5.90
N PHE A 394 15.10 2.84 -5.39
CA PHE A 394 14.79 2.76 -3.96
C PHE A 394 15.57 1.66 -3.22
N LEU A 395 16.29 0.79 -3.94
CA LEU A 395 17.10 -0.28 -3.38
C LEU A 395 18.57 -0.12 -3.74
N SER A 396 19.45 -0.61 -2.88
CA SER A 396 20.86 -0.82 -3.24
C SER A 396 20.98 -1.88 -4.35
N PRO A 397 22.02 -1.83 -5.20
CA PRO A 397 22.20 -2.79 -6.31
C PRO A 397 22.25 -4.26 -5.86
N ASP A 398 22.70 -4.55 -4.63
CA ASP A 398 22.75 -5.88 -4.03
C ASP A 398 21.46 -6.26 -3.26
N GLU A 399 20.46 -5.38 -3.26
CA GLU A 399 19.16 -5.53 -2.59
C GLU A 399 19.26 -5.76 -1.06
N LYS A 400 20.34 -5.30 -0.41
CA LYS A 400 20.49 -5.43 1.05
C LYS A 400 19.99 -4.22 1.82
N GLU A 401 19.92 -3.05 1.17
CA GLU A 401 19.49 -1.80 1.77
C GLU A 401 18.34 -1.21 0.97
N SER A 402 17.37 -0.58 1.64
CA SER A 402 16.36 0.27 1.04
C SER A 402 16.62 1.73 1.40
N TYR A 403 16.68 2.59 0.39
CA TYR A 403 16.78 4.03 0.57
C TYR A 403 15.41 4.64 0.82
N GLY A 404 14.38 4.04 0.23
CA GLY A 404 13.00 4.45 0.37
C GLY A 404 12.03 3.33 0.01
N ARG A 405 10.74 3.54 0.32
CA ARG A 405 9.64 2.64 -0.04
C ARG A 405 8.39 3.45 -0.40
N PRO A 406 7.96 3.45 -1.67
CA PRO A 406 6.76 4.18 -2.12
C PRO A 406 5.48 3.68 -1.47
N VAL A 407 4.62 4.60 -1.01
CA VAL A 407 3.31 4.27 -0.42
C VAL A 407 2.22 5.10 -1.08
N GLY A 408 1.65 6.08 -0.39
CA GLY A 408 0.57 6.93 -0.88
C GLY A 408 1.01 7.81 -2.03
N VAL A 409 0.12 8.01 -2.99
CA VAL A 409 0.34 8.86 -4.17
C VAL A 409 -0.88 9.74 -4.41
N THR A 410 -0.66 10.97 -4.87
CA THR A 410 -1.73 11.91 -5.22
C THR A 410 -1.25 12.93 -6.24
N ILE A 411 -2.19 13.56 -6.94
CA ILE A 411 -1.90 14.77 -7.72
C ILE A 411 -1.77 15.93 -6.74
N GLY A 412 -0.65 16.61 -6.79
CA GLY A 412 -0.32 17.75 -5.93
C GLY A 412 -0.64 19.11 -6.56
N PRO A 413 -0.41 20.20 -5.81
CA PRO A 413 -0.57 21.56 -6.33
C PRO A 413 0.32 21.78 -7.55
N GLY A 414 -0.16 22.62 -8.49
CA GLY A 414 0.56 22.89 -9.74
C GLY A 414 0.61 21.69 -10.70
N ASN A 415 -0.34 20.75 -10.58
CA ASN A 415 -0.44 19.54 -11.44
C ASN A 415 0.83 18.68 -11.43
N CYS A 416 1.43 18.50 -10.25
CA CYS A 416 2.56 17.60 -10.04
C CYS A 416 2.08 16.27 -9.45
N LEU A 417 2.96 15.28 -9.37
CA LEU A 417 2.71 14.04 -8.66
C LEU A 417 3.46 14.05 -7.33
N LEU A 418 2.75 13.77 -6.24
CA LEU A 418 3.33 13.62 -4.90
C LEU A 418 3.29 12.15 -4.47
N MET A 419 4.36 11.70 -3.82
CA MET A 419 4.50 10.32 -3.33
C MET A 419 5.10 10.31 -1.93
N ALA A 420 4.45 9.60 -1.01
CA ALA A 420 4.97 9.33 0.33
C ALA A 420 5.99 8.19 0.30
N ASP A 421 7.13 8.41 0.94
CA ASP A 421 8.23 7.46 1.11
C ASP A 421 8.48 7.24 2.61
N ASP A 422 8.03 6.11 3.13
CA ASP A 422 7.99 5.85 4.57
C ASP A 422 9.33 5.46 5.18
N VAL A 423 10.27 4.96 4.40
CA VAL A 423 11.65 4.68 4.85
C VAL A 423 12.56 5.90 4.64
N GLY A 424 12.31 6.65 3.58
CA GLY A 424 13.06 7.88 3.30
C GLY A 424 12.63 9.07 4.16
N ASP A 425 11.48 8.99 4.84
CA ASP A 425 10.88 10.10 5.62
C ASP A 425 10.64 11.37 4.78
N VAL A 426 10.24 11.18 3.50
CA VAL A 426 10.14 12.23 2.48
C VAL A 426 8.79 12.15 1.75
N ILE A 427 8.26 13.30 1.37
CA ILE A 427 7.30 13.41 0.27
C ILE A 427 8.07 13.85 -0.96
N TRP A 428 8.09 12.98 -1.97
CA TRP A 428 8.71 13.26 -3.26
C TRP A 428 7.73 13.97 -4.20
N ARG A 429 8.21 14.97 -4.92
CA ARG A 429 7.48 15.69 -5.97
C ARG A 429 8.09 15.38 -7.33
N VAL A 430 7.24 14.97 -8.28
CA VAL A 430 7.63 14.64 -9.66
C VAL A 430 6.95 15.61 -10.63
N THR A 431 7.73 16.19 -11.53
CA THR A 431 7.25 17.12 -12.57
C THR A 431 7.99 16.89 -13.90
N ALA A 432 7.63 17.63 -14.92
CA ALA A 432 8.46 17.78 -16.11
C ALA A 432 9.87 18.29 -15.74
N ALA A 433 10.90 17.82 -16.49
CA ALA A 433 12.31 18.24 -16.33
C ALA A 433 12.53 19.70 -16.75
#